data_f1f79d720a82571c29e08a3fe7e088cf
#
_entry.id   f1f79d720a82571c29e08a3fe7e088cf
#
_cell.length_a   1.000
_cell.length_b   1.000
_cell.length_c   1.000
_cell.angle_alpha   90.00
_cell.angle_beta   90.00
_cell.angle_gamma   90.00
#
_symmetry.space_group_name_H-M   'P 1'
#
loop_
_entity.id
_entity.type
_entity.pdbx_description
1 polymer ?
#
loop_
_entity_poly.entity_id
_entity_poly.type
_entity_poly.pdbx_seq_one_letter_code
_entity_poly.pdbx_strand_id
1 'polypeptide(L)'
;KILINYRERLFIMIEMKVMGIALDTRTGSPIVVLHDKENRKALPIWIGSAEASAIIRKIENLNVARPMTHDLIINIIEKTGYHLDKVEINDVEKDTYYATLYLTNDDGNTLEIDSRPSDAIAVAIRVDAPIYVTANVISNGSVSTDSAKDEEEAQEFKKFVQSIKPSDFAKLMKDNDHHESDQ
;
A
#
# COMPACT_ATOMS: atom_id res chain seq x y z
N LYS A 1 36.10 -16.61 8.56
CA LYS A 1 35.43 -16.47 7.27
C LYS A 1 34.04 -17.06 7.40
N ILE A 2 33.08 -16.24 7.79
CA ILE A 2 31.67 -16.62 7.86
C ILE A 2 31.09 -16.23 6.49
N LEU A 3 30.95 -17.24 5.63
CA LEU A 3 30.10 -17.13 4.44
C LEU A 3 28.65 -17.12 4.92
N ILE A 4 28.15 -15.94 5.26
CA ILE A 4 26.71 -15.75 5.45
C ILE A 4 26.10 -15.91 4.07
N ASN A 5 25.34 -16.96 3.92
CA ASN A 5 24.72 -17.39 2.69
C ASN A 5 23.83 -16.23 2.18
N TYR A 6 24.09 -15.74 0.98
CA TYR A 6 23.35 -14.67 0.32
C TYR A 6 21.84 -14.94 0.22
N ARG A 7 21.44 -16.23 0.38
CA ARG A 7 20.03 -16.67 0.45
C ARG A 7 19.33 -16.33 1.76
N GLU A 8 20.04 -16.16 2.88
CA GLU A 8 19.39 -15.84 4.17
C GLU A 8 19.10 -14.35 4.38
N ARG A 9 19.69 -13.46 3.60
CA ARG A 9 19.37 -12.02 3.62
C ARG A 9 18.02 -11.68 2.97
N LEU A 10 17.42 -12.58 2.23
CA LEU A 10 16.17 -12.40 1.50
C LEU A 10 14.90 -12.62 2.34
N PHE A 11 15.01 -13.03 3.61
CA PHE A 11 13.86 -13.47 4.40
C PHE A 11 13.45 -12.56 5.56
N ILE A 12 14.03 -11.39 5.71
CA ILE A 12 13.51 -10.43 6.69
C ILE A 12 12.42 -9.63 6.00
N MET A 13 11.18 -10.04 6.25
CA MET A 13 9.99 -9.28 5.86
C MET A 13 9.40 -8.61 7.09
N ILE A 14 8.93 -7.41 6.91
CA ILE A 14 8.25 -6.64 7.96
C ILE A 14 6.77 -6.54 7.57
N GLU A 15 5.90 -6.98 8.47
CA GLU A 15 4.47 -6.75 8.32
C GLU A 15 4.16 -5.28 8.52
N MET A 16 3.51 -4.68 7.54
CA MET A 16 3.11 -3.28 7.56
C MET A 16 1.59 -3.13 7.38
N LYS A 17 1.06 -2.03 7.86
CA LYS A 17 -0.35 -1.67 7.73
C LYS A 17 -0.48 -0.35 7.00
N VAL A 18 -1.61 -0.18 6.33
CA VAL A 18 -1.95 1.09 5.70
C VAL A 18 -2.28 2.11 6.78
N MET A 19 -1.50 3.17 6.86
CA MET A 19 -1.73 4.31 7.74
C MET A 19 -2.80 5.25 7.15
N GLY A 20 -2.74 5.44 5.83
CA GLY A 20 -3.66 6.32 5.10
C GLY A 20 -3.10 6.74 3.75
N ILE A 21 -3.80 7.70 3.14
CA ILE A 21 -3.37 8.35 1.91
C ILE A 21 -2.99 9.80 2.23
N ALA A 22 -1.83 10.21 1.78
CA ALA A 22 -1.33 11.57 1.84
C ALA A 22 -1.30 12.18 0.43
N LEU A 23 -1.11 13.49 0.36
CA LEU A 23 -0.83 14.20 -0.89
C LEU A 23 0.58 14.78 -0.83
N ASP A 24 1.35 14.56 -1.86
CA ASP A 24 2.61 15.28 -2.08
C ASP A 24 2.29 16.77 -2.28
N THR A 25 2.72 17.61 -1.35
CA THR A 25 2.38 19.06 -1.36
C THR A 25 2.95 19.80 -2.55
N ARG A 26 3.98 19.26 -3.20
CA ARG A 26 4.65 19.86 -4.35
C ARG A 26 3.98 19.46 -5.67
N THR A 27 3.57 18.20 -5.81
CA THR A 27 3.04 17.66 -7.07
C THR A 27 1.53 17.43 -7.05
N GLY A 28 0.93 17.38 -5.85
CA GLY A 28 -0.47 16.98 -5.66
C GLY A 28 -0.70 15.48 -5.84
N SER A 29 0.36 14.69 -6.07
CA SER A 29 0.24 13.25 -6.28
C SER A 29 -0.11 12.51 -5.00
N PRO A 30 -1.02 11.52 -5.05
CA PRO A 30 -1.35 10.73 -3.87
C PRO A 30 -0.20 9.79 -3.48
N ILE A 31 -0.04 9.58 -2.18
CA ILE A 31 0.94 8.70 -1.57
C ILE A 31 0.20 7.77 -0.62
N VAL A 32 0.29 6.46 -0.81
CA VAL A 32 -0.11 5.52 0.24
C VAL A 32 1.05 5.38 1.23
N VAL A 33 0.73 5.50 2.52
CA VAL A 33 1.72 5.38 3.59
C VAL A 33 1.46 4.08 4.34
N LEU A 34 2.45 3.19 4.33
CA LEU A 34 2.48 1.99 5.17
C LEU A 34 3.35 2.25 6.40
N HIS A 35 3.03 1.61 7.52
CA HIS A 35 3.83 1.65 8.74
C HIS A 35 3.97 0.27 9.37
N ASP A 36 5.09 0.03 10.09
CA ASP A 36 5.29 -1.17 10.88
C ASP A 36 4.47 -1.12 12.19
N LYS A 37 4.36 -2.26 12.87
CA LYS A 37 3.56 -2.38 14.12
C LYS A 37 4.02 -1.44 15.23
N GLU A 38 5.30 -1.12 15.27
CA GLU A 38 5.89 -0.24 16.28
C GLU A 38 5.91 1.23 15.86
N ASN A 39 5.41 1.56 14.68
CA ASN A 39 5.45 2.92 14.10
C ASN A 39 6.86 3.53 14.02
N ARG A 40 7.89 2.70 13.87
CA ARG A 40 9.29 3.14 13.74
C ARG A 40 9.71 3.37 12.30
N LYS A 41 9.00 2.73 11.37
CA LYS A 41 9.27 2.83 9.93
C LYS A 41 8.00 3.14 9.18
N ALA A 42 8.09 4.09 8.27
CA ALA A 42 7.04 4.40 7.33
C ALA A 42 7.55 4.21 5.90
N LEU A 43 6.75 3.62 5.04
CA LEU A 43 7.03 3.44 3.63
C LEU A 43 6.01 4.23 2.80
N PRO A 44 6.40 5.39 2.26
CA PRO A 44 5.58 6.12 1.32
C PRO A 44 5.72 5.52 -0.08
N ILE A 45 4.60 5.31 -0.77
CA ILE A 45 4.56 4.84 -2.15
C ILE A 45 3.65 5.77 -2.95
N TRP A 46 4.18 6.43 -3.96
CA TRP A 46 3.42 7.28 -4.87
C TRP A 46 2.51 6.43 -5.75
N ILE A 47 1.23 6.77 -5.82
CA ILE A 47 0.21 6.02 -6.54
C ILE A 47 -0.65 6.96 -7.40
N GLY A 48 -1.46 6.40 -8.29
CA GLY A 48 -2.41 7.18 -9.08
C GLY A 48 -3.66 7.56 -8.29
N SER A 49 -4.40 8.56 -8.77
CA SER A 49 -5.61 9.05 -8.11
C SER A 49 -6.73 8.00 -8.07
N ALA A 50 -6.85 7.17 -9.10
CA ALA A 50 -7.84 6.10 -9.15
C ALA A 50 -7.54 5.01 -8.10
N GLU A 51 -6.26 4.63 -7.94
CA GLU A 51 -5.79 3.68 -6.96
C GLU A 51 -5.97 4.22 -5.53
N ALA A 52 -5.62 5.49 -5.31
CA ALA A 52 -5.84 6.18 -4.05
C ALA A 52 -7.32 6.18 -3.65
N SER A 53 -8.20 6.52 -4.60
CA SER A 53 -9.65 6.48 -4.41
C SER A 53 -10.14 5.09 -3.99
N ALA A 54 -9.64 4.03 -4.63
CA ALA A 54 -10.00 2.66 -4.32
C ALA A 54 -9.59 2.24 -2.89
N ILE A 55 -8.42 2.69 -2.42
CA ILE A 55 -7.91 2.44 -1.07
C ILE A 55 -8.73 3.23 -0.04
N ILE A 56 -8.93 4.54 -0.26
CA ILE A 56 -9.70 5.41 0.65
C ILE A 56 -11.12 4.88 0.86
N ARG A 57 -11.81 4.51 -0.22
CA ARG A 57 -13.19 3.98 -0.13
C ARG A 57 -13.27 2.78 0.81
N LYS A 58 -12.27 1.91 0.80
CA LYS A 58 -12.23 0.76 1.73
C LYS A 58 -11.89 1.20 3.16
N ILE A 59 -10.90 2.07 3.35
CA ILE A 59 -10.51 2.54 4.69
C ILE A 59 -11.66 3.28 5.37
N GLU A 60 -12.35 4.14 4.62
CA GLU A 60 -13.48 4.95 5.12
C GLU A 60 -14.81 4.16 5.12
N ASN A 61 -14.81 2.88 4.76
CA ASN A 61 -16.01 2.03 4.65
C ASN A 61 -17.12 2.68 3.80
N LEU A 62 -16.76 3.35 2.71
CA LEU A 62 -17.72 3.99 1.82
C LEU A 62 -18.46 2.94 1.00
N ASN A 63 -19.77 2.84 1.21
CA ASN A 63 -20.62 1.90 0.49
C ASN A 63 -20.72 2.30 -1.00
N VAL A 64 -20.54 1.30 -1.86
CA VAL A 64 -20.77 1.41 -3.30
C VAL A 64 -21.92 0.49 -3.71
N ALA A 65 -22.76 0.97 -4.62
CA ALA A 65 -23.93 0.20 -5.06
C ALA A 65 -23.57 -1.08 -5.85
N ARG A 66 -22.40 -1.09 -6.48
CA ARG A 66 -21.88 -2.20 -7.28
C ARG A 66 -20.40 -2.43 -6.99
N PRO A 67 -19.89 -3.68 -7.12
CA PRO A 67 -18.47 -3.98 -6.94
C PRO A 67 -17.59 -3.12 -7.83
N MET A 68 -16.56 -2.52 -7.23
CA MET A 68 -15.49 -1.81 -7.93
C MET A 68 -14.47 -2.81 -8.45
N THR A 69 -13.45 -2.34 -9.21
CA THR A 69 -12.45 -3.20 -9.84
C THR A 69 -11.77 -4.16 -8.87
N HIS A 70 -11.31 -3.66 -7.71
CA HIS A 70 -10.64 -4.52 -6.72
C HIS A 70 -11.61 -5.47 -6.00
N ASP A 71 -12.88 -5.09 -5.83
CA ASP A 71 -13.91 -5.99 -5.33
C ASP A 71 -14.20 -7.11 -6.35
N LEU A 72 -14.20 -6.77 -7.65
CA LEU A 72 -14.33 -7.74 -8.73
C LEU A 72 -13.16 -8.73 -8.74
N ILE A 73 -11.92 -8.26 -8.52
CA ILE A 73 -10.74 -9.13 -8.43
C ILE A 73 -10.93 -10.15 -7.30
N ILE A 74 -11.33 -9.71 -6.11
CA ILE A 74 -11.59 -10.62 -4.99
C ILE A 74 -12.68 -11.63 -5.35
N ASN A 75 -13.80 -11.16 -5.91
CA ASN A 75 -14.88 -12.07 -6.33
C ASN A 75 -14.41 -13.13 -7.34
N ILE A 76 -13.50 -12.79 -8.26
CA ILE A 76 -12.91 -13.74 -9.22
C ILE A 76 -12.02 -14.74 -8.48
N ILE A 77 -11.14 -14.28 -7.60
CA ILE A 77 -10.25 -15.14 -6.81
C ILE A 77 -11.08 -16.18 -6.05
N GLU A 78 -12.09 -15.73 -5.28
CA GLU A 78 -12.97 -16.61 -4.51
C GLU A 78 -13.78 -17.58 -5.38
N LYS A 79 -14.29 -17.10 -6.53
CA LYS A 79 -15.06 -17.96 -7.47
C LYS A 79 -14.21 -19.02 -8.15
N THR A 80 -12.89 -18.83 -8.23
CA THR A 80 -11.95 -19.84 -8.75
C THR A 80 -11.46 -20.81 -7.67
N GLY A 81 -11.96 -20.70 -6.43
CA GLY A 81 -11.61 -21.57 -5.31
C GLY A 81 -10.30 -21.21 -4.63
N TYR A 82 -9.79 -19.98 -4.86
CA TYR A 82 -8.62 -19.46 -4.18
C TYR A 82 -9.00 -18.38 -3.17
N HIS A 83 -8.12 -18.13 -2.23
CA HIS A 83 -8.16 -16.98 -1.31
C HIS A 83 -6.80 -16.29 -1.26
N LEU A 84 -6.80 -15.02 -0.90
CA LEU A 84 -5.57 -14.26 -0.75
C LEU A 84 -4.98 -14.49 0.64
N ASP A 85 -3.80 -15.13 0.71
CA ASP A 85 -3.09 -15.36 1.97
C ASP A 85 -2.36 -14.10 2.45
N LYS A 86 -1.64 -13.47 1.54
CA LYS A 86 -0.81 -12.29 1.81
C LYS A 86 -0.48 -11.55 0.54
N VAL A 87 0.01 -10.34 0.70
CA VAL A 87 0.74 -9.62 -0.36
C VAL A 87 2.15 -9.28 0.11
N GLU A 88 3.08 -9.24 -0.83
CA GLU A 88 4.46 -8.83 -0.57
C GLU A 88 4.82 -7.66 -1.49
N ILE A 89 5.35 -6.59 -0.92
CA ILE A 89 6.08 -5.57 -1.67
C ILE A 89 7.53 -5.99 -1.62
N ASN A 90 7.99 -6.59 -2.71
CA ASN A 90 9.16 -7.46 -2.69
C ASN A 90 10.39 -6.84 -3.32
N ASP A 91 10.25 -5.84 -4.18
CA ASP A 91 11.40 -5.18 -4.81
C ASP A 91 11.13 -3.70 -5.12
N VAL A 92 12.23 -2.97 -5.36
CA VAL A 92 12.23 -1.60 -5.85
C VAL A 92 13.42 -1.39 -6.79
N GLU A 93 13.14 -1.01 -8.03
CA GLU A 93 14.13 -0.70 -9.05
C GLU A 93 13.81 0.67 -9.67
N LYS A 94 14.78 1.61 -9.62
CA LYS A 94 14.63 2.94 -10.25
C LYS A 94 13.31 3.61 -9.89
N ASP A 95 13.00 3.65 -8.59
CA ASP A 95 11.75 4.21 -8.02
C ASP A 95 10.47 3.45 -8.41
N THR A 96 10.58 2.31 -9.06
CA THR A 96 9.45 1.43 -9.37
C THR A 96 9.38 0.30 -8.36
N TYR A 97 8.28 0.24 -7.61
CA TYR A 97 8.00 -0.82 -6.64
C TYR A 97 7.26 -1.98 -7.29
N TYR A 98 7.62 -3.19 -6.87
CA TYR A 98 7.02 -4.44 -7.31
C TYR A 98 6.30 -5.12 -6.15
N ALA A 99 5.21 -5.82 -6.46
CA ALA A 99 4.46 -6.56 -5.47
C ALA A 99 3.96 -7.90 -6.03
N THR A 100 3.72 -8.85 -5.14
CA THR A 100 3.18 -10.17 -5.47
C THR A 100 2.00 -10.48 -4.56
N LEU A 101 0.90 -10.96 -5.15
CA LEU A 101 -0.20 -11.58 -4.43
C LEU A 101 0.06 -13.08 -4.29
N TYR A 102 -0.06 -13.61 -3.10
CA TYR A 102 0.02 -15.04 -2.80
C TYR A 102 -1.38 -15.59 -2.54
N LEU A 103 -1.82 -16.46 -3.42
CA LEU A 103 -3.13 -17.10 -3.34
C LEU A 103 -2.97 -18.57 -3.01
N THR A 104 -3.87 -19.12 -2.20
CA THR A 104 -3.91 -20.55 -1.86
C THR A 104 -5.33 -21.07 -2.02
N ASN A 105 -5.49 -22.34 -2.40
CA ASN A 105 -6.76 -23.04 -2.41
C ASN A 105 -6.83 -24.11 -1.31
N ASP A 106 -8.00 -24.71 -1.12
CA ASP A 106 -8.23 -25.74 -0.09
C ASP A 106 -7.37 -27.01 -0.28
N ASP A 107 -6.91 -27.28 -1.51
CA ASP A 107 -6.01 -28.39 -1.82
C ASP A 107 -4.54 -28.07 -1.48
N GLY A 108 -4.23 -26.85 -1.03
CA GLY A 108 -2.88 -26.39 -0.72
C GLY A 108 -2.07 -25.96 -1.95
N ASN A 109 -2.68 -25.82 -3.13
CA ASN A 109 -2.01 -25.25 -4.29
C ASN A 109 -1.87 -23.75 -4.12
N THR A 110 -0.71 -23.23 -4.49
CA THR A 110 -0.39 -21.80 -4.39
C THR A 110 -0.20 -21.18 -5.76
N LEU A 111 -0.59 -19.90 -5.90
CA LEU A 111 -0.33 -19.07 -7.07
C LEU A 111 0.35 -17.77 -6.62
N GLU A 112 1.34 -17.36 -7.39
CA GLU A 112 2.00 -16.06 -7.24
C GLU A 112 1.61 -15.18 -8.41
N ILE A 113 1.06 -14.00 -8.13
CA ILE A 113 0.57 -13.09 -9.16
C ILE A 113 1.31 -11.76 -9.02
N ASP A 114 2.04 -11.37 -10.08
CA ASP A 114 2.67 -10.08 -10.18
C ASP A 114 1.65 -8.94 -10.16
N SER A 115 1.96 -7.87 -9.46
CA SER A 115 1.06 -6.75 -9.25
C SER A 115 1.80 -5.44 -8.98
N ARG A 116 1.15 -4.32 -9.27
CA ARG A 116 1.58 -3.04 -8.71
C ARG A 116 1.28 -3.00 -7.20
N PRO A 117 2.13 -2.36 -6.39
CA PRO A 117 1.86 -2.21 -4.95
C PRO A 117 0.50 -1.61 -4.61
N SER A 118 0.06 -0.61 -5.37
CA SER A 118 -1.26 0.01 -5.18
C SER A 118 -2.42 -0.97 -5.31
N ASP A 119 -2.37 -1.86 -6.32
CA ASP A 119 -3.40 -2.87 -6.56
C ASP A 119 -3.34 -3.96 -5.49
N ALA A 120 -2.14 -4.44 -5.17
CA ALA A 120 -1.92 -5.42 -4.11
C ALA A 120 -2.44 -4.92 -2.75
N ILE A 121 -2.14 -3.68 -2.37
CA ILE A 121 -2.63 -3.05 -1.15
C ILE A 121 -4.16 -2.94 -1.18
N ALA A 122 -4.73 -2.45 -2.30
CA ALA A 122 -6.17 -2.28 -2.44
C ALA A 122 -6.95 -3.60 -2.34
N VAL A 123 -6.37 -4.70 -2.84
CA VAL A 123 -6.92 -6.06 -2.71
C VAL A 123 -6.76 -6.57 -1.28
N ALA A 124 -5.54 -6.45 -0.70
CA ALA A 124 -5.24 -6.93 0.65
C ALA A 124 -6.18 -6.35 1.72
N ILE A 125 -6.36 -5.03 1.74
CA ILE A 125 -7.22 -4.38 2.74
C ILE A 125 -8.70 -4.76 2.63
N ARG A 126 -9.15 -5.33 1.49
CA ARG A 126 -10.54 -5.76 1.30
C ARG A 126 -10.87 -7.07 1.99
N VAL A 127 -9.88 -7.92 2.15
CA VAL A 127 -10.02 -9.24 2.77
C VAL A 127 -9.20 -9.36 4.06
N ASP A 128 -8.68 -8.25 4.55
CA ASP A 128 -7.83 -8.17 5.75
C ASP A 128 -6.57 -9.07 5.67
N ALA A 129 -6.06 -9.29 4.44
CA ALA A 129 -4.83 -10.04 4.24
C ALA A 129 -3.61 -9.23 4.69
N PRO A 130 -2.58 -9.87 5.28
CA PRO A 130 -1.38 -9.19 5.73
C PRO A 130 -0.55 -8.66 4.56
N ILE A 131 0.07 -7.50 4.77
CA ILE A 131 0.97 -6.85 3.82
C ILE A 131 2.38 -6.96 4.37
N TYR A 132 3.27 -7.62 3.63
CA TYR A 132 4.68 -7.75 3.97
C TYR A 132 5.54 -6.91 3.04
N VAL A 133 6.63 -6.39 3.60
CA VAL A 133 7.62 -5.60 2.86
C VAL A 133 8.99 -6.20 3.11
N THR A 134 9.77 -6.43 2.04
CA THR A 134 11.12 -6.99 2.15
C THR A 134 12.11 -6.00 2.73
N ALA A 135 13.18 -6.52 3.34
CA ALA A 135 14.25 -5.69 3.88
C ALA A 135 14.90 -4.78 2.82
N ASN A 136 14.96 -5.24 1.56
CA ASN A 136 15.48 -4.45 0.45
C ASN A 136 14.63 -3.20 0.21
N VAL A 137 13.32 -3.36 0.13
CA VAL A 137 12.37 -2.24 -0.05
C VAL A 137 12.42 -1.28 1.13
N ILE A 138 12.47 -1.81 2.36
CA ILE A 138 12.58 -1.00 3.58
C ILE A 138 13.87 -0.17 3.57
N SER A 139 15.00 -0.76 3.19
CA SER A 139 16.30 -0.06 3.21
C SER A 139 16.39 1.04 2.16
N ASN A 140 15.69 0.89 1.03
CA ASN A 140 15.77 1.82 -0.09
C ASN A 140 14.60 2.82 -0.15
N GLY A 141 13.46 2.51 0.48
CA GLY A 141 12.23 3.31 0.34
C GLY A 141 11.61 3.79 1.65
N SER A 142 11.99 3.22 2.81
CA SER A 142 11.37 3.64 4.06
C SER A 142 12.07 4.84 4.69
N VAL A 143 11.26 5.63 5.39
CA VAL A 143 11.73 6.75 6.24
C VAL A 143 11.66 6.30 7.70
N SER A 144 12.71 6.58 8.47
CA SER A 144 12.69 6.37 9.92
C SER A 144 11.78 7.40 10.57
N THR A 145 10.87 6.93 11.42
CA THR A 145 10.05 7.83 12.24
C THR A 145 10.66 8.06 13.62
N ASP A 146 11.76 7.36 13.93
CA ASP A 146 12.55 7.56 15.15
C ASP A 146 13.61 8.67 14.94
N SER A 147 13.33 9.78 15.56
CA SER A 147 13.99 11.06 15.41
C SER A 147 15.31 11.20 16.18
N ALA A 148 16.31 10.40 15.86
CA ALA A 148 17.61 10.61 16.48
C ALA A 148 18.76 10.95 15.50
N LYS A 149 18.55 10.96 14.20
CA LYS A 149 19.63 11.23 13.23
C LYS A 149 19.35 12.22 12.10
N ASP A 150 18.08 12.52 11.84
CA ASP A 150 17.69 13.54 10.84
C ASP A 150 16.47 14.30 11.34
N GLU A 151 16.66 15.12 12.38
CA GLU A 151 15.56 15.81 13.08
C GLU A 151 14.73 16.72 12.17
N GLU A 152 15.29 17.23 11.10
CA GLU A 152 14.61 18.19 10.22
C GLU A 152 13.71 17.47 9.21
N GLU A 153 14.19 16.44 8.51
CA GLU A 153 13.37 15.64 7.57
C GLU A 153 12.32 14.79 8.30
N ALA A 154 12.69 14.22 9.46
CA ALA A 154 11.75 13.45 10.29
C ALA A 154 10.65 14.36 10.89
N GLN A 155 10.95 15.61 11.24
CA GLN A 155 9.95 16.57 11.70
C GLN A 155 9.05 17.05 10.55
N GLU A 156 9.57 17.28 9.36
CA GLU A 156 8.77 17.62 8.19
C GLU A 156 7.87 16.45 7.79
N PHE A 157 8.39 15.23 7.75
CA PHE A 157 7.60 14.04 7.47
C PHE A 157 6.56 13.77 8.56
N LYS A 158 6.90 13.93 9.85
CA LYS A 158 5.96 13.77 10.95
C LYS A 158 4.86 14.85 10.93
N LYS A 159 5.19 16.09 10.61
CA LYS A 159 4.21 17.16 10.38
C LYS A 159 3.34 16.86 9.16
N PHE A 160 3.94 16.36 8.10
CA PHE A 160 3.24 15.94 6.89
C PHE A 160 2.22 14.82 7.20
N VAL A 161 2.65 13.74 7.88
CA VAL A 161 1.77 12.64 8.30
C VAL A 161 0.67 13.10 9.27
N GLN A 162 0.98 14.00 10.20
CA GLN A 162 -0.01 14.57 11.13
C GLN A 162 -1.00 15.53 10.44
N SER A 163 -0.63 16.10 9.30
CA SER A 163 -1.51 16.94 8.49
C SER A 163 -2.50 16.15 7.63
N ILE A 164 -2.31 14.82 7.53
CA ILE A 164 -3.20 13.92 6.77
C ILE A 164 -4.57 13.90 7.43
N LYS A 165 -5.53 14.60 6.82
CA LYS A 165 -6.94 14.42 7.14
C LYS A 165 -7.59 13.71 5.96
N PRO A 166 -8.13 12.50 6.16
CA PRO A 166 -8.89 11.79 5.14
C PRO A 166 -10.00 12.66 4.51
N SER A 167 -10.55 13.62 5.30
CA SER A 167 -11.54 14.59 4.87
C SER A 167 -11.09 15.55 3.77
N ASP A 168 -9.79 15.80 3.63
CA ASP A 168 -9.30 16.77 2.64
C ASP A 168 -9.24 16.16 1.24
N PHE A 169 -9.00 14.84 1.15
CA PHE A 169 -9.10 14.11 -0.11
C PHE A 169 -10.56 13.92 -0.55
N ALA A 170 -11.49 13.75 0.39
CA ALA A 170 -12.91 13.64 0.10
C ALA A 170 -13.49 14.93 -0.50
N LYS A 171 -12.90 16.09 -0.23
CA LYS A 171 -13.29 17.37 -0.86
C LYS A 171 -12.83 17.45 -2.32
N LEU A 172 -11.60 17.05 -2.60
CA LEU A 172 -11.06 17.03 -3.97
C LEU A 172 -11.82 16.07 -4.90
N MET A 173 -12.38 14.99 -4.35
CA MET A 173 -13.21 14.04 -5.12
C MET A 173 -14.60 14.64 -5.45
N LYS A 174 -15.16 15.50 -4.59
CA LYS A 174 -16.46 16.16 -4.85
C LYS A 174 -16.36 17.27 -5.88
N ASP A 175 -15.24 17.97 -5.93
CA ASP A 175 -15.03 19.06 -6.89
C ASP A 175 -14.84 18.55 -8.33
N ASN A 176 -14.31 17.32 -8.51
CA ASN A 176 -14.18 16.69 -9.82
C ASN A 176 -15.50 16.12 -10.38
N ASP A 177 -16.43 15.68 -9.52
CA ASP A 177 -17.74 15.17 -9.96
C ASP A 177 -18.69 16.29 -10.45
N HIS A 178 -18.39 17.57 -10.15
CA HIS A 178 -19.20 18.71 -10.62
C HIS A 178 -18.77 19.29 -11.98
N HIS A 179 -17.64 18.83 -12.55
CA HIS A 179 -17.18 19.31 -13.88
C HIS A 179 -17.61 18.43 -15.06
N GLU A 180 -18.20 17.25 -14.83
CA GLU A 180 -18.70 16.37 -15.91
C GLU A 180 -20.21 16.49 -16.20
N SER A 181 -20.95 17.34 -15.50
CA SER A 181 -22.41 17.48 -15.68
C SER A 181 -22.86 18.65 -16.57
N ASP A 182 -21.92 19.41 -17.15
CA ASP A 182 -22.24 20.58 -18.01
C ASP A 182 -21.60 20.48 -19.43
N GLN A 183 -21.69 19.28 -20.07
CA GLN A 183 -21.52 19.20 -21.54
C GLN A 183 -22.56 18.28 -22.17
#